data_9711cc346c527978391de2fdbc9d3548
#
_entry.id   9711cc346c527978391de2fdbc9d3548
#
_cell.length_a   1.000
_cell.length_b   1.000
_cell.length_c   1.000
_cell.angle_alpha   90.00
_cell.angle_beta   90.00
_cell.angle_gamma   90.00
#
_symmetry.space_group_name_H-M   'P 1'
#
loop_
_entity.id
_entity.type
_entity.pdbx_description
1 polymer ?
#
loop_
_entity_poly.entity_id
_entity_poly.type
_entity_poly.pdbx_seq_one_letter_code
_entity_poly.pdbx_strand_id
1 'polypeptide(L)'
;MLAAGPFVLGAHLTFADGAGDPAPVKTEGGKYYDKEGNPTFKVQSDGTVDWSTYSGFRRYHSDCHVCHGPDGEGSSYAPALSSYLKTKSYSDFANVVVNGRKNVSTAQENVMPAFGTNRNVMCYLEDIFVYLRARANDAVSRGRPQKHEDKPEAATQVENSCLGLKN
;
A
#
# COMPACT_ATOMS: atom_id res chain seq x y z
N MET A 1 38.22 11.09 44.96
CA MET A 1 37.37 9.98 44.53
C MET A 1 36.41 10.53 43.48
N LEU A 2 36.68 10.30 42.18
CA LEU A 2 35.78 10.68 41.08
C LEU A 2 34.94 9.46 40.73
N ALA A 3 33.63 9.58 40.86
CA ALA A 3 32.69 8.54 40.45
C ALA A 3 32.38 8.72 38.95
N ALA A 4 32.80 7.76 38.13
CA ALA A 4 32.40 7.68 36.74
C ALA A 4 31.01 7.02 36.63
N GLY A 5 30.00 7.78 36.20
CA GLY A 5 28.67 7.25 35.90
C GLY A 5 28.65 6.50 34.58
N PRO A 6 27.80 5.47 34.40
CA PRO A 6 27.71 4.73 33.17
C PRO A 6 27.02 5.55 32.07
N PHE A 7 27.69 5.72 30.95
CA PHE A 7 27.14 6.25 29.72
C PHE A 7 26.25 5.17 29.08
N VAL A 8 24.91 5.34 29.14
CA VAL A 8 23.98 4.49 28.43
C VAL A 8 23.94 4.97 26.95
N LEU A 9 24.62 4.25 26.06
CA LEU A 9 24.43 4.44 24.62
C LEU A 9 23.03 3.92 24.27
N GLY A 10 22.12 4.85 24.03
CA GLY A 10 20.84 4.55 23.41
C GLY A 10 21.09 4.11 21.97
N ALA A 11 20.83 2.85 21.66
CA ALA A 11 20.81 2.36 20.28
C ALA A 11 19.63 3.04 19.57
N HIS A 12 19.92 4.06 18.77
CA HIS A 12 18.96 4.56 17.79
C HIS A 12 18.82 3.50 16.70
N LEU A 13 17.70 2.75 16.74
CA LEU A 13 17.28 1.96 15.60
C LEU A 13 16.92 2.94 14.48
N THR A 14 17.86 3.18 13.58
CA THR A 14 17.56 3.79 12.29
C THR A 14 16.79 2.78 11.47
N PHE A 15 15.47 2.90 11.46
CA PHE A 15 14.67 2.21 10.46
C PHE A 15 15.13 2.73 9.09
N ALA A 16 15.57 1.82 8.24
CA ALA A 16 15.87 2.14 6.86
C ALA A 16 14.65 2.81 6.24
N ASP A 17 14.89 3.81 5.39
CA ASP A 17 13.92 4.67 4.70
C ASP A 17 13.06 3.83 3.72
N GLY A 18 12.28 2.92 4.28
CA GLY A 18 11.30 2.06 3.64
C GLY A 18 9.90 2.65 3.75
N ALA A 19 8.86 1.85 3.72
CA ALA A 19 7.46 2.29 3.80
C ALA A 19 7.09 3.13 5.06
N GLY A 20 8.03 3.44 5.94
CA GLY A 20 7.83 4.21 7.18
C GLY A 20 6.99 3.46 8.21
N ASP A 21 6.74 4.10 9.35
CA ASP A 21 5.79 3.61 10.36
C ASP A 21 4.37 3.69 9.80
N PRO A 22 3.65 2.56 9.65
CA PRO A 22 2.30 2.56 9.08
C PRO A 22 1.22 3.07 10.03
N ALA A 23 1.55 3.45 11.27
CA ALA A 23 0.56 3.91 12.24
C ALA A 23 -0.23 5.12 11.72
N PRO A 24 -1.58 5.05 11.69
CA PRO A 24 -2.40 6.16 11.22
C PRO A 24 -2.41 7.30 12.24
N VAL A 25 -2.07 8.51 11.81
CA VAL A 25 -2.07 9.73 12.65
C VAL A 25 -3.04 10.79 12.15
N LYS A 26 -3.51 10.68 10.90
CA LYS A 26 -4.45 11.61 10.27
C LYS A 26 -5.55 10.86 9.54
N THR A 27 -6.75 11.45 9.54
CA THR A 27 -7.88 10.98 8.71
C THR A 27 -8.37 12.14 7.85
N GLU A 28 -8.52 11.90 6.56
CA GLU A 28 -9.01 12.89 5.59
C GLU A 28 -9.76 12.19 4.45
N GLY A 29 -10.93 12.69 4.09
CA GLY A 29 -11.73 12.11 3.01
C GLY A 29 -12.14 10.63 3.22
N GLY A 30 -12.18 10.17 4.48
CA GLY A 30 -12.43 8.77 4.81
C GLY A 30 -11.23 7.84 4.63
N LYS A 31 -10.04 8.39 4.45
CA LYS A 31 -8.76 7.67 4.34
C LYS A 31 -7.84 7.99 5.51
N TYR A 32 -6.93 7.09 5.79
CA TYR A 32 -5.94 7.20 6.86
C TYR A 32 -4.56 7.53 6.29
N TYR A 33 -3.78 8.35 7.01
CA TYR A 33 -2.44 8.76 6.63
C TYR A 33 -1.49 8.62 7.82
N ASP A 34 -0.26 8.22 7.54
CA ASP A 34 0.82 8.16 8.52
C ASP A 34 1.41 9.56 8.83
N LYS A 35 2.42 9.60 9.69
CA LYS A 35 3.07 10.85 10.10
C LYS A 35 3.81 11.57 8.97
N GLU A 36 4.22 10.85 7.92
CA GLU A 36 4.84 11.39 6.72
C GLU A 36 3.81 11.81 5.65
N GLY A 37 2.52 11.60 5.90
CA GLY A 37 1.44 11.91 4.97
C GLY A 37 1.22 10.86 3.88
N ASN A 38 1.82 9.66 4.01
CA ASN A 38 1.55 8.58 3.07
C ASN A 38 0.23 7.89 3.41
N PRO A 39 -0.52 7.41 2.41
CA PRO A 39 -1.71 6.60 2.64
C PRO A 39 -1.38 5.36 3.48
N THR A 40 -2.22 5.05 4.45
CA THR A 40 -2.03 3.91 5.33
C THR A 40 -3.34 3.23 5.69
N PHE A 41 -3.25 2.09 6.34
CA PHE A 41 -4.37 1.24 6.73
C PHE A 41 -4.72 1.42 8.21
N LYS A 42 -5.96 1.04 8.54
CA LYS A 42 -6.40 0.85 9.92
C LYS A 42 -7.09 -0.50 10.05
N VAL A 43 -6.57 -1.34 10.94
CA VAL A 43 -7.18 -2.62 11.28
C VAL A 43 -7.61 -2.57 12.75
N GLN A 44 -8.87 -2.87 13.02
CA GLN A 44 -9.42 -2.92 14.36
C GLN A 44 -9.02 -4.22 15.07
N SER A 45 -9.12 -4.26 16.38
CA SER A 45 -8.74 -5.43 17.21
C SER A 45 -9.52 -6.70 16.88
N ASP A 46 -10.72 -6.58 16.29
CA ASP A 46 -11.56 -7.69 15.86
C ASP A 46 -11.30 -8.14 14.40
N GLY A 47 -10.27 -7.54 13.77
CA GLY A 47 -9.87 -7.82 12.38
C GLY A 47 -10.66 -7.04 11.32
N THR A 48 -11.56 -6.11 11.71
CA THR A 48 -12.25 -5.23 10.76
C THR A 48 -11.25 -4.27 10.13
N VAL A 49 -11.14 -4.30 8.80
CA VAL A 49 -10.27 -3.39 8.04
C VAL A 49 -11.03 -2.12 7.64
N ASP A 50 -10.31 -1.03 7.47
CA ASP A 50 -10.87 0.20 6.90
C ASP A 50 -11.34 0.00 5.44
N TRP A 51 -12.20 0.93 4.97
CA TRP A 51 -12.75 0.84 3.62
C TRP A 51 -11.67 0.85 2.53
N SER A 52 -10.61 1.68 2.65
CA SER A 52 -9.56 1.78 1.63
C SER A 52 -8.77 0.48 1.51
N THR A 53 -8.48 -0.18 2.63
CA THR A 53 -7.85 -1.52 2.63
C THR A 53 -8.72 -2.54 1.89
N TYR A 54 -10.03 -2.56 2.15
CA TYR A 54 -10.96 -3.47 1.46
C TYR A 54 -11.15 -3.12 -0.01
N SER A 55 -11.29 -1.85 -0.35
CA SER A 55 -11.33 -1.36 -1.73
C SER A 55 -10.06 -1.75 -2.49
N GLY A 56 -8.90 -1.56 -1.87
CA GLY A 56 -7.60 -1.93 -2.42
C GLY A 56 -7.46 -3.42 -2.67
N PHE A 57 -7.95 -4.28 -1.76
CA PHE A 57 -8.01 -5.72 -2.00
C PHE A 57 -8.78 -6.03 -3.30
N ARG A 58 -9.96 -5.45 -3.47
CA ARG A 58 -10.81 -5.70 -4.65
C ARG A 58 -10.11 -5.22 -5.94
N ARG A 59 -9.53 -4.03 -5.92
CA ARG A 59 -8.85 -3.43 -7.09
C ARG A 59 -7.58 -4.16 -7.45
N TYR A 60 -6.78 -4.54 -6.45
CA TYR A 60 -5.60 -5.37 -6.66
C TYR A 60 -5.95 -6.68 -7.37
N HIS A 61 -6.98 -7.38 -6.92
CA HIS A 61 -7.41 -8.65 -7.52
C HIS A 61 -8.10 -8.49 -8.89
N SER A 62 -8.52 -7.28 -9.25
CA SER A 62 -9.04 -6.96 -10.58
C SER A 62 -7.93 -6.74 -11.61
N ASP A 63 -6.89 -5.97 -11.23
CA ASP A 63 -5.96 -5.40 -12.22
C ASP A 63 -4.51 -5.88 -12.06
N CYS A 64 -4.11 -6.36 -10.89
CA CYS A 64 -2.69 -6.60 -10.55
C CYS A 64 -2.34 -8.08 -10.32
N HIS A 65 -3.28 -8.87 -9.76
CA HIS A 65 -2.98 -10.20 -9.27
C HIS A 65 -2.59 -11.20 -10.37
N VAL A 66 -3.02 -10.97 -11.62
CA VAL A 66 -2.69 -11.86 -12.76
C VAL A 66 -1.17 -12.00 -12.94
N CYS A 67 -0.43 -10.90 -12.71
CA CYS A 67 1.02 -10.89 -12.80
C CYS A 67 1.68 -11.07 -11.42
N HIS A 68 1.20 -10.32 -10.41
CA HIS A 68 1.83 -10.26 -9.09
C HIS A 68 1.35 -11.33 -8.11
N GLY A 69 0.56 -12.29 -8.58
CA GLY A 69 0.02 -13.39 -7.76
C GLY A 69 -1.09 -12.96 -6.80
N PRO A 70 -1.84 -13.92 -6.26
CA PRO A 70 -2.83 -13.63 -5.23
C PRO A 70 -2.15 -12.95 -4.02
N ASP A 71 -2.83 -11.96 -3.45
CA ASP A 71 -2.43 -11.28 -2.22
C ASP A 71 -1.05 -10.60 -2.27
N GLY A 72 -0.50 -10.35 -3.46
CA GLY A 72 0.79 -9.69 -3.62
C GLY A 72 2.00 -10.60 -3.36
N GLU A 73 1.83 -11.90 -3.39
CA GLU A 73 2.90 -12.88 -3.07
C GLU A 73 3.85 -13.16 -4.23
N GLY A 74 3.61 -12.53 -5.38
CA GLY A 74 4.43 -12.73 -6.57
C GLY A 74 4.02 -13.95 -7.40
N SER A 75 4.65 -14.09 -8.54
CA SER A 75 4.49 -15.20 -9.47
C SER A 75 5.76 -15.40 -10.31
N SER A 76 5.71 -16.30 -11.29
CA SER A 76 6.77 -16.43 -12.29
C SER A 76 6.89 -15.20 -13.22
N TYR A 77 5.87 -14.34 -13.27
CA TYR A 77 5.81 -13.15 -14.14
C TYR A 77 6.26 -11.87 -13.45
N ALA A 78 6.03 -11.75 -12.14
CA ALA A 78 6.28 -10.50 -11.43
C ALA A 78 6.63 -10.76 -9.94
N PRO A 79 7.45 -9.86 -9.32
CA PRO A 79 7.89 -10.04 -7.95
C PRO A 79 6.75 -9.90 -6.93
N ALA A 80 6.99 -10.42 -5.73
CA ALA A 80 6.13 -10.24 -4.57
C ALA A 80 6.08 -8.76 -4.15
N LEU A 81 4.87 -8.19 -4.15
CA LEU A 81 4.65 -6.81 -3.71
C LEU A 81 4.60 -6.69 -2.19
N SER A 82 4.16 -7.74 -1.48
CA SER A 82 4.24 -7.84 -0.02
C SER A 82 5.67 -7.67 0.51
N SER A 83 6.67 -8.19 -0.21
CA SER A 83 8.09 -7.99 0.12
C SER A 83 8.61 -6.64 -0.39
N TYR A 84 8.22 -6.23 -1.59
CA TYR A 84 8.68 -4.99 -2.22
C TYR A 84 8.31 -3.75 -1.39
N LEU A 85 7.08 -3.69 -0.88
CA LEU A 85 6.59 -2.54 -0.11
C LEU A 85 7.12 -2.47 1.33
N LYS A 86 7.87 -3.46 1.80
CA LYS A 86 8.61 -3.33 3.06
C LYS A 86 9.68 -2.25 3.02
N THR A 87 10.15 -1.88 1.83
CA THR A 87 11.26 -0.93 1.64
C THR A 87 10.96 0.19 0.66
N LYS A 88 9.74 0.30 0.14
CA LYS A 88 9.37 1.29 -0.87
C LYS A 88 8.29 2.25 -0.38
N SER A 89 8.49 3.52 -0.71
CA SER A 89 7.55 4.59 -0.41
C SER A 89 6.30 4.53 -1.31
N TYR A 90 5.26 5.29 -0.93
CA TYR A 90 4.10 5.49 -1.79
C TYR A 90 4.48 6.13 -3.13
N SER A 91 5.41 7.07 -3.13
CA SER A 91 5.88 7.72 -4.37
C SER A 91 6.59 6.76 -5.30
N ASP A 92 7.44 5.85 -4.78
CA ASP A 92 8.08 4.80 -5.59
C ASP A 92 7.05 3.87 -6.22
N PHE A 93 6.06 3.43 -5.42
CA PHE A 93 4.97 2.59 -5.90
C PHE A 93 4.15 3.30 -6.99
N ALA A 94 3.71 4.53 -6.73
CA ALA A 94 2.93 5.32 -7.67
C ALA A 94 3.68 5.55 -8.99
N ASN A 95 4.96 5.91 -8.90
CA ASN A 95 5.79 6.11 -10.09
C ASN A 95 5.86 4.86 -10.97
N VAL A 96 6.04 3.67 -10.36
CA VAL A 96 6.10 2.41 -11.11
C VAL A 96 4.74 2.07 -11.73
N VAL A 97 3.63 2.27 -11.02
CA VAL A 97 2.29 1.98 -11.55
C VAL A 97 1.92 2.94 -12.68
N VAL A 98 2.21 4.23 -12.52
CA VAL A 98 1.89 5.26 -13.53
C VAL A 98 2.68 5.04 -14.83
N ASN A 99 4.00 4.84 -14.70
CA ASN A 99 4.91 4.83 -15.85
C ASN A 99 5.21 3.42 -16.38
N GLY A 100 4.82 2.39 -15.62
CA GLY A 100 5.24 1.02 -15.90
C GLY A 100 6.72 0.80 -15.56
N ARG A 101 7.18 -0.40 -15.81
CA ARG A 101 8.59 -0.78 -15.63
C ARG A 101 9.00 -1.80 -16.66
N LYS A 102 10.13 -1.55 -17.31
CA LYS A 102 10.73 -2.50 -18.22
C LYS A 102 12.10 -2.94 -17.66
N ASN A 103 12.23 -4.24 -17.46
CA ASN A 103 13.47 -4.85 -17.00
C ASN A 103 13.89 -5.86 -18.06
N VAL A 104 14.86 -5.48 -18.88
CA VAL A 104 15.38 -6.32 -19.96
C VAL A 104 16.76 -6.83 -19.56
N SER A 105 16.87 -8.14 -19.46
CA SER A 105 18.17 -8.83 -19.35
C SER A 105 18.30 -9.81 -20.51
N THR A 106 19.51 -10.35 -20.72
CA THR A 106 19.76 -11.37 -21.75
C THR A 106 19.00 -12.67 -21.51
N ALA A 107 18.43 -12.87 -20.31
CA ALA A 107 17.72 -14.09 -19.93
C ALA A 107 16.20 -13.92 -19.77
N GLN A 108 15.72 -12.71 -19.49
CA GLN A 108 14.29 -12.44 -19.24
C GLN A 108 13.91 -11.00 -19.65
N GLU A 109 12.75 -10.86 -20.29
CA GLU A 109 12.10 -9.59 -20.54
C GLU A 109 10.85 -9.50 -19.66
N ASN A 110 10.95 -8.75 -18.55
CA ASN A 110 9.83 -8.51 -17.67
C ASN A 110 9.30 -7.08 -17.91
N VAL A 111 8.05 -6.98 -18.30
CA VAL A 111 7.40 -5.70 -18.58
C VAL A 111 6.18 -5.56 -17.66
N MET A 112 6.17 -4.52 -16.84
CA MET A 112 4.97 -4.04 -16.17
C MET A 112 4.39 -2.91 -17.05
N PRO A 113 3.16 -3.02 -17.54
CA PRO A 113 2.56 -1.95 -18.34
C PRO A 113 2.36 -0.68 -17.54
N ALA A 114 2.33 0.47 -18.21
CA ALA A 114 1.97 1.74 -17.61
C ALA A 114 0.45 1.84 -17.42
N PHE A 115 0.00 2.20 -16.23
CA PHE A 115 -1.41 2.37 -15.89
C PHE A 115 -1.84 3.83 -15.73
N GLY A 116 -0.96 4.81 -16.00
CA GLY A 116 -1.21 6.23 -15.79
C GLY A 116 -2.46 6.80 -16.50
N THR A 117 -2.94 6.14 -17.55
CA THR A 117 -4.18 6.52 -18.26
C THR A 117 -5.38 5.62 -17.92
N ASN A 118 -5.17 4.58 -17.12
CA ASN A 118 -6.24 3.65 -16.73
C ASN A 118 -6.98 4.16 -15.48
N ARG A 119 -8.17 4.72 -15.67
CA ARG A 119 -8.99 5.25 -14.57
C ARG A 119 -9.35 4.20 -13.51
N ASN A 120 -9.55 2.93 -13.91
CA ASN A 120 -9.87 1.85 -12.97
C ASN A 120 -8.71 1.53 -12.02
N VAL A 121 -7.48 1.91 -12.38
CA VAL A 121 -6.31 1.80 -11.51
C VAL A 121 -6.05 3.13 -10.82
N MET A 122 -6.01 4.25 -11.58
CA MET A 122 -5.58 5.53 -11.04
C MET A 122 -6.52 6.11 -10.00
N CYS A 123 -7.85 5.93 -10.13
CA CYS A 123 -8.82 6.40 -9.14
C CYS A 123 -8.76 5.60 -7.82
N TYR A 124 -8.06 4.49 -7.79
CA TYR A 124 -7.92 3.62 -6.62
C TYR A 124 -6.46 3.33 -6.26
N LEU A 125 -5.53 4.12 -6.80
CA LEU A 125 -4.10 3.90 -6.62
C LEU A 125 -3.69 3.88 -5.14
N GLU A 126 -4.21 4.82 -4.36
CA GLU A 126 -3.99 4.86 -2.91
C GLU A 126 -4.58 3.63 -2.21
N ASP A 127 -5.80 3.22 -2.57
CA ASP A 127 -6.45 2.06 -1.96
C ASP A 127 -5.64 0.78 -2.24
N ILE A 128 -5.15 0.61 -3.48
CA ILE A 128 -4.29 -0.53 -3.85
C ILE A 128 -3.00 -0.51 -3.02
N PHE A 129 -2.37 0.66 -2.87
CA PHE A 129 -1.18 0.80 -2.02
C PHE A 129 -1.47 0.47 -0.56
N VAL A 130 -2.56 1.00 0.00
CA VAL A 130 -2.98 0.76 1.39
C VAL A 130 -3.16 -0.73 1.66
N TYR A 131 -3.85 -1.46 0.79
CA TYR A 131 -4.00 -2.91 0.90
C TYR A 131 -2.64 -3.62 0.88
N LEU A 132 -1.80 -3.32 -0.11
CA LEU A 132 -0.49 -3.97 -0.24
C LEU A 132 0.44 -3.60 0.92
N ARG A 133 0.37 -2.37 1.44
CA ARG A 133 1.09 -1.95 2.65
C ARG A 133 0.63 -2.72 3.88
N ALA A 134 -0.70 -2.94 4.01
CA ALA A 134 -1.24 -3.78 5.09
C ALA A 134 -0.74 -5.23 4.98
N ARG A 135 -0.65 -5.79 3.76
CA ARG A 135 -0.04 -7.10 3.50
C ARG A 135 1.45 -7.13 3.86
N ALA A 136 2.21 -6.11 3.44
CA ALA A 136 3.64 -6.01 3.71
C ALA A 136 3.99 -5.91 5.20
N ASN A 137 3.06 -5.40 6.02
CA ASN A 137 3.20 -5.29 7.48
C ASN A 137 2.49 -6.41 8.26
N ASP A 138 2.05 -7.47 7.58
CA ASP A 138 1.34 -8.61 8.17
C ASP A 138 0.05 -8.21 8.95
N ALA A 139 -0.47 -7.00 8.70
CA ALA A 139 -1.67 -6.50 9.34
C ALA A 139 -2.97 -7.13 8.79
N VAL A 140 -2.91 -7.67 7.58
CA VAL A 140 -4.03 -8.36 6.92
C VAL A 140 -3.54 -9.71 6.42
N SER A 141 -4.28 -10.76 6.74
CA SER A 141 -4.02 -12.12 6.28
C SER A 141 -4.27 -12.26 4.78
N ARG A 142 -3.83 -13.38 4.19
CA ARG A 142 -4.13 -13.74 2.81
C ARG A 142 -5.63 -13.98 2.62
N GLY A 143 -6.08 -13.71 1.40
CA GLY A 143 -7.48 -13.85 1.03
C GLY A 143 -8.29 -12.60 1.29
N ARG A 144 -9.60 -12.72 1.05
CA ARG A 144 -10.53 -11.60 1.19
C ARG A 144 -10.73 -11.24 2.66
N PRO A 145 -10.56 -9.98 3.07
CA PRO A 145 -10.95 -9.52 4.40
C PRO A 145 -12.42 -9.84 4.68
N GLN A 146 -12.68 -10.56 5.78
CA GLN A 146 -14.03 -11.02 6.12
C GLN A 146 -14.90 -9.91 6.72
N LYS A 147 -14.24 -8.92 7.36
CA LYS A 147 -14.89 -7.77 7.98
C LYS A 147 -14.24 -6.49 7.45
N HIS A 148 -15.05 -5.53 7.10
CA HIS A 148 -14.60 -4.21 6.67
C HIS A 148 -15.58 -3.14 7.08
N GLU A 149 -15.11 -1.91 7.20
CA GLU A 149 -15.96 -0.73 7.39
C GLU A 149 -16.84 -0.50 6.15
N ASP A 150 -17.99 0.13 6.35
CA ASP A 150 -18.83 0.60 5.26
C ASP A 150 -18.09 1.69 4.46
N LYS A 151 -18.49 1.84 3.19
CA LYS A 151 -17.93 2.88 2.33
C LYS A 151 -18.33 4.25 2.85
N PRO A 152 -17.35 5.11 3.25
CA PRO A 152 -17.66 6.48 3.66
C PRO A 152 -18.23 7.29 2.48
N GLU A 153 -19.15 8.21 2.77
CA GLU A 153 -19.69 9.11 1.75
C GLU A 153 -18.60 9.93 1.07
N ALA A 154 -17.62 10.42 1.83
CA ALA A 154 -16.46 11.12 1.30
C ALA A 154 -15.69 10.28 0.26
N ALA A 155 -15.52 8.97 0.50
CA ALA A 155 -14.88 8.07 -0.47
C ALA A 155 -15.73 7.92 -1.74
N THR A 156 -17.06 7.91 -1.61
CA THR A 156 -17.98 7.89 -2.76
C THR A 156 -17.85 9.16 -3.60
N GLN A 157 -17.77 10.31 -2.98
CA GLN A 157 -17.62 11.60 -3.67
C GLN A 157 -16.29 11.69 -4.43
N VAL A 158 -15.19 11.28 -3.78
CA VAL A 158 -13.86 11.25 -4.41
C VAL A 158 -13.85 10.28 -5.59
N GLU A 159 -14.42 9.08 -5.44
CA GLU A 159 -14.52 8.09 -6.51
C GLU A 159 -15.33 8.61 -7.70
N ASN A 160 -16.52 9.15 -7.46
CA ASN A 160 -17.38 9.70 -8.51
C ASN A 160 -16.66 10.83 -9.26
N SER A 161 -16.02 11.75 -8.54
CA SER A 161 -15.25 12.84 -9.13
C SER A 161 -14.12 12.34 -10.03
N CYS A 162 -13.36 11.35 -9.56
CA CYS A 162 -12.25 10.77 -10.31
C CYS A 162 -12.75 10.02 -11.57
N LEU A 163 -13.84 9.27 -11.44
CA LEU A 163 -14.42 8.52 -12.55
C LEU A 163 -15.20 9.41 -13.54
N GLY A 164 -15.48 10.66 -13.20
CA GLY A 164 -16.31 11.59 -13.98
C GLY A 164 -17.80 11.25 -13.92
N LEU A 165 -18.24 10.62 -12.84
CA LEU A 165 -19.65 10.34 -12.57
C LEU A 165 -20.32 11.55 -11.93
N LYS A 166 -21.61 11.76 -12.24
CA LYS A 166 -22.39 12.81 -11.56
C LYS A 166 -22.74 12.32 -10.15
N ASN A 167 -22.56 13.21 -9.17
CA ASN A 167 -23.07 13.00 -7.82
C ASN A 167 -24.59 13.17 -7.77
#